data_b03562c72249a0b31bf4ccc0da65bd49
#
_entry.id   b03562c72249a0b31bf4ccc0da65bd49
#
_cell.length_a   1.000
_cell.length_b   1.000
_cell.length_c   1.000
_cell.angle_alpha   90.00
_cell.angle_beta   90.00
_cell.angle_gamma   90.00
#
_symmetry.space_group_name_H-M   'P 1'
#
loop_
_entity.id
_entity.type
_entity.pdbx_description
1 polymer ?
#
loop_
_entity_poly.entity_id
_entity_poly.type
_entity_poly.pdbx_seq_one_letter_code
_entity_poly.pdbx_strand_id
1 'polypeptide(L)'
;VSAGRDRGALAIVLHTHMPYVEGFGTWPFGEEWLWEAMAGCYLPLLDLLDEGAPLTLSLSPVLCDQLEAPDLQERFAAFVEGVRRETHSEDAAGLRAGGHEQLARELDRSWGDYERALESMRARGGEMLGSLARHAQWTSSATHAILPLLATDVGVRLQVHSGIAAHRRRFGEHWRGGFWLPEC
;
A
#
# COMPACT_ATOMS: atom_id res chain seq x y z
N VAL A 1 -25.43 28.47 31.49
CA VAL A 1 -25.34 28.05 30.09
C VAL A 1 -23.86 27.97 29.77
N SER A 2 -23.28 26.75 29.88
CA SER A 2 -21.90 26.51 29.45
C SER A 2 -21.88 26.50 27.93
N ALA A 3 -21.26 27.54 27.34
CA ALA A 3 -20.93 27.54 25.92
C ALA A 3 -19.94 26.39 25.69
N GLY A 4 -20.41 25.29 25.11
CA GLY A 4 -19.55 24.22 24.64
C GLY A 4 -18.55 24.85 23.66
N ARG A 5 -17.26 24.82 23.98
CA ARG A 5 -16.23 25.17 23.01
C ARG A 5 -16.41 24.22 21.83
N ASP A 6 -16.74 24.77 20.66
CA ASP A 6 -16.66 24.03 19.39
C ASP A 6 -15.24 23.48 19.28
N ARG A 7 -15.11 22.18 19.52
CA ARG A 7 -13.85 21.47 19.31
C ARG A 7 -13.76 21.27 17.80
N GLY A 8 -12.72 21.85 17.18
CA GLY A 8 -12.43 21.57 15.78
C GLY A 8 -12.31 20.06 15.52
N ALA A 9 -12.49 19.64 14.27
CA ALA A 9 -12.29 18.25 13.84
C ALA A 9 -10.97 18.15 13.06
N LEU A 10 -10.28 17.02 13.24
CA LEU A 10 -9.10 16.66 12.46
C LEU A 10 -9.45 15.42 11.63
N ALA A 11 -9.24 15.48 10.31
CA ALA A 11 -9.31 14.32 9.43
C ALA A 11 -7.90 14.00 8.93
N ILE A 12 -7.51 12.72 9.02
CA ILE A 12 -6.23 12.22 8.49
C ILE A 12 -6.55 11.31 7.31
N VAL A 13 -6.10 11.74 6.13
CA VAL A 13 -6.25 10.96 4.88
C VAL A 13 -4.87 10.47 4.47
N LEU A 14 -4.73 9.15 4.36
CA LEU A 14 -3.52 8.50 3.85
C LEU A 14 -3.77 8.08 2.40
N HIS A 15 -2.92 8.59 1.51
CA HIS A 15 -2.96 8.20 0.11
C HIS A 15 -2.00 7.04 -0.15
N THR A 16 -2.51 5.99 -0.79
CA THR A 16 -1.72 4.82 -1.17
C THR A 16 -1.64 4.69 -2.68
N HIS A 17 -0.44 4.54 -3.17
CA HIS A 17 -0.16 4.37 -4.58
C HIS A 17 1.06 3.48 -4.78
N MET A 18 1.04 2.71 -5.86
CA MET A 18 2.18 1.98 -6.41
C MET A 18 2.11 2.06 -7.93
N PRO A 19 3.18 2.44 -8.63
CA PRO A 19 3.26 2.29 -10.08
C PRO A 19 2.97 0.84 -10.47
N TYR A 20 2.53 0.62 -11.71
CA TYR A 20 2.32 -0.76 -12.18
C TYR A 20 3.69 -1.44 -12.35
N VAL A 21 3.97 -2.43 -11.53
CA VAL A 21 5.25 -3.14 -11.47
C VAL A 21 5.13 -4.63 -11.76
N GLU A 22 3.91 -5.15 -11.90
CA GLU A 22 3.66 -6.56 -12.17
C GLU A 22 4.29 -6.99 -13.49
N GLY A 23 5.04 -8.09 -13.48
CA GLY A 23 5.71 -8.64 -14.65
C GLY A 23 7.03 -7.96 -15.02
N PHE A 24 7.49 -6.97 -14.27
CA PHE A 24 8.79 -6.30 -14.53
C PHE A 24 9.98 -6.96 -13.82
N GLY A 25 9.78 -8.15 -13.25
CA GLY A 25 10.81 -8.83 -12.45
C GLY A 25 10.95 -8.24 -11.05
N THR A 26 12.09 -8.45 -10.40
CA THR A 26 12.30 -8.02 -9.01
C THR A 26 13.15 -6.76 -8.86
N TRP A 27 14.22 -6.62 -9.60
CA TRP A 27 15.21 -5.54 -9.45
C TRP A 27 15.62 -4.97 -10.81
N PRO A 28 15.92 -3.63 -10.95
CA PRO A 28 15.80 -2.56 -9.91
C PRO A 28 14.43 -1.91 -9.83
N PHE A 29 13.49 -2.15 -10.75
CA PHE A 29 12.19 -1.50 -10.88
C PHE A 29 11.11 -2.56 -11.11
N GLY A 30 10.93 -3.45 -10.15
CA GLY A 30 10.02 -4.56 -10.30
C GLY A 30 9.04 -4.72 -9.14
N GLU A 31 8.50 -5.91 -9.07
CA GLU A 31 7.51 -6.28 -8.05
C GLU A 31 8.01 -6.16 -6.62
N GLU A 32 9.32 -6.13 -6.43
CA GLU A 32 9.92 -5.89 -5.10
C GLU A 32 9.38 -4.62 -4.46
N TRP A 33 9.13 -3.56 -5.23
CA TRP A 33 8.53 -2.33 -4.68
C TRP A 33 7.16 -2.56 -4.06
N LEU A 34 6.34 -3.39 -4.70
CA LEU A 34 5.03 -3.75 -4.15
C LEU A 34 5.17 -4.59 -2.89
N TRP A 35 6.07 -5.58 -2.89
CA TRP A 35 6.31 -6.44 -1.73
C TRP A 35 6.85 -5.67 -0.53
N GLU A 36 7.78 -4.75 -0.75
CA GLU A 36 8.29 -3.86 0.29
C GLU A 36 7.20 -2.94 0.83
N ALA A 37 6.37 -2.37 -0.03
CA ALA A 37 5.25 -1.54 0.40
C ALA A 37 4.20 -2.36 1.19
N MET A 38 3.96 -3.60 0.79
CA MET A 38 3.07 -4.50 1.54
C MET A 38 3.64 -4.81 2.92
N ALA A 39 4.91 -5.18 3.01
CA ALA A 39 5.54 -5.55 4.27
C ALA A 39 5.71 -4.35 5.22
N GLY A 40 6.21 -3.22 4.72
CA GLY A 40 6.59 -2.07 5.54
C GLY A 40 5.47 -1.05 5.75
N CYS A 41 4.39 -1.09 4.95
CA CYS A 41 3.34 -0.08 4.99
C CYS A 41 1.94 -0.66 5.02
N TYR A 42 1.49 -1.38 3.98
CA TYR A 42 0.06 -1.69 3.83
C TYR A 42 -0.45 -2.69 4.87
N LEU A 43 0.28 -3.75 5.16
CA LEU A 43 -0.13 -4.73 6.16
C LEU A 43 -0.09 -4.16 7.59
N PRO A 44 0.99 -3.48 8.03
CA PRO A 44 0.98 -2.78 9.32
C PRO A 44 -0.14 -1.73 9.43
N LEU A 45 -0.44 -1.00 8.35
CA LEU A 45 -1.53 -0.03 8.33
C LEU A 45 -2.89 -0.72 8.49
N LEU A 46 -3.11 -1.86 7.84
CA LEU A 46 -4.34 -2.64 7.99
C LEU A 46 -4.54 -3.14 9.42
N ASP A 47 -3.48 -3.57 10.08
CA ASP A 47 -3.54 -4.01 11.47
C ASP A 47 -3.97 -2.84 12.39
N LEU A 48 -3.43 -1.63 12.19
CA LEU A 48 -3.86 -0.43 12.91
C LEU A 48 -5.31 -0.04 12.62
N LEU A 49 -5.76 -0.18 11.37
CA LEU A 49 -7.14 0.13 10.99
C LEU A 49 -8.14 -0.87 11.58
N ASP A 50 -7.78 -2.15 11.66
CA ASP A 50 -8.59 -3.18 12.30
C ASP A 50 -8.67 -2.98 13.82
N GLU A 51 -7.67 -2.34 14.44
CA GLU A 51 -7.69 -1.87 15.83
C GLU A 51 -8.56 -0.61 16.03
N GLY A 52 -9.06 -0.02 14.95
CA GLY A 52 -9.97 1.12 14.99
C GLY A 52 -9.28 2.49 14.88
N ALA A 53 -8.08 2.56 14.32
CA ALA A 53 -7.42 3.83 14.04
C ALA A 53 -8.32 4.73 13.15
N PRO A 54 -8.58 6.00 13.53
CA PRO A 54 -9.52 6.87 12.84
C PRO A 54 -8.88 7.50 11.59
N LEU A 55 -8.51 6.65 10.62
CA LEU A 55 -7.85 7.05 9.38
C LEU A 55 -8.78 6.83 8.19
N THR A 56 -8.64 7.66 7.17
CA THR A 56 -9.30 7.51 5.88
C THR A 56 -8.26 7.13 4.84
N LEU A 57 -8.56 6.11 4.03
CA LEU A 57 -7.67 5.69 2.94
C LEU A 57 -8.12 6.22 1.58
N SER A 58 -7.15 6.66 0.80
CA SER A 58 -7.27 6.87 -0.63
C SER A 58 -6.47 5.80 -1.35
N LEU A 59 -7.13 5.00 -2.20
CA LEU A 59 -6.49 3.93 -2.97
C LEU A 59 -6.45 4.31 -4.45
N SER A 60 -5.24 4.32 -5.04
CA SER A 60 -5.16 4.48 -6.49
C SER A 60 -5.65 3.22 -7.22
N PRO A 61 -6.42 3.35 -8.32
CA PRO A 61 -6.93 2.19 -9.05
C PRO A 61 -5.83 1.25 -9.55
N VAL A 62 -4.71 1.78 -9.99
CA VAL A 62 -3.55 1.00 -10.46
C VAL A 62 -2.90 0.16 -9.34
N LEU A 63 -2.96 0.61 -8.10
CA LEU A 63 -2.57 -0.22 -6.96
C LEU A 63 -3.57 -1.34 -6.73
N CYS A 64 -4.87 -1.03 -6.80
CA CYS A 64 -5.92 -2.04 -6.64
C CYS A 64 -5.82 -3.14 -7.70
N ASP A 65 -5.49 -2.81 -8.96
CA ASP A 65 -5.28 -3.80 -10.03
C ASP A 65 -4.20 -4.83 -9.65
N GLN A 66 -3.12 -4.38 -9.02
CA GLN A 66 -2.01 -5.25 -8.60
C GLN A 66 -2.35 -6.07 -7.34
N LEU A 67 -3.12 -5.49 -6.41
CA LEU A 67 -3.56 -6.19 -5.19
C LEU A 67 -4.67 -7.22 -5.43
N GLU A 68 -5.30 -7.21 -6.60
CA GLU A 68 -6.28 -8.22 -7.03
C GLU A 68 -5.65 -9.44 -7.71
N ALA A 69 -4.32 -9.45 -7.92
CA ALA A 69 -3.64 -10.58 -8.57
C ALA A 69 -3.91 -11.89 -7.80
N PRO A 70 -4.39 -12.95 -8.47
CA PRO A 70 -4.83 -14.17 -7.79
C PRO A 70 -3.71 -14.92 -7.06
N ASP A 71 -2.46 -14.71 -7.45
CA ASP A 71 -1.26 -15.32 -6.87
C ASP A 71 -0.47 -14.36 -5.96
N LEU A 72 -1.11 -13.23 -5.54
CA LEU A 72 -0.46 -12.18 -4.74
C LEU A 72 0.18 -12.74 -3.46
N GLN A 73 -0.56 -13.57 -2.72
CA GLN A 73 -0.09 -14.14 -1.46
C GLN A 73 1.13 -15.05 -1.65
N GLU A 74 1.07 -15.92 -2.65
CA GLU A 74 2.14 -16.86 -2.95
C GLU A 74 3.41 -16.13 -3.39
N ARG A 75 3.28 -15.11 -4.22
CA ARG A 75 4.41 -14.30 -4.71
C ARG A 75 5.02 -13.47 -3.58
N PHE A 76 4.20 -12.86 -2.74
CA PHE A 76 4.67 -12.14 -1.55
C PHE A 76 5.39 -13.07 -0.58
N ALA A 77 4.83 -14.26 -0.30
CA ALA A 77 5.47 -15.25 0.55
C ALA A 77 6.82 -15.72 -0.04
N ALA A 78 6.87 -16.00 -1.34
CA ALA A 78 8.10 -16.39 -2.01
C ALA A 78 9.18 -15.28 -1.94
N PHE A 79 8.78 -14.02 -2.07
CA PHE A 79 9.69 -12.88 -1.88
C PHE A 79 10.24 -12.83 -0.46
N VAL A 80 9.40 -12.86 0.55
CA VAL A 80 9.81 -12.76 1.95
C VAL A 80 10.67 -13.95 2.37
N GLU A 81 10.22 -15.18 2.11
CA GLU A 81 10.87 -16.42 2.55
C GLU A 81 12.11 -16.80 1.72
N GLY A 82 12.24 -16.23 0.51
CA GLY A 82 13.36 -16.44 -0.39
C GLY A 82 14.28 -15.23 -0.43
N VAL A 83 14.09 -14.38 -1.43
CA VAL A 83 15.00 -13.28 -1.77
C VAL A 83 15.29 -12.37 -0.58
N ARG A 84 14.25 -11.94 0.14
CA ARG A 84 14.44 -11.01 1.26
C ARG A 84 15.16 -11.64 2.44
N ARG A 85 14.84 -12.88 2.77
CA ARG A 85 15.52 -13.64 3.85
C ARG A 85 17.00 -13.80 3.56
N GLU A 86 17.34 -14.19 2.32
CA GLU A 86 18.73 -14.37 1.90
C GLU A 86 19.50 -13.05 1.99
N THR A 87 18.98 -11.97 1.38
CA THR A 87 19.59 -10.64 1.42
C THR A 87 19.79 -10.15 2.87
N HIS A 88 18.79 -10.29 3.75
CA HIS A 88 18.92 -9.91 5.16
C HIS A 88 20.04 -10.67 5.87
N SER A 89 20.12 -11.97 5.62
CA SER A 89 21.16 -12.83 6.22
C SER A 89 22.57 -12.43 5.76
N GLU A 90 22.74 -12.19 4.47
CA GLU A 90 24.01 -11.77 3.88
C GLU A 90 24.44 -10.39 4.37
N ASP A 91 23.53 -9.42 4.39
CA ASP A 91 23.77 -8.06 4.85
C ASP A 91 24.15 -8.04 6.36
N ALA A 92 23.42 -8.80 7.19
CA ALA A 92 23.73 -8.92 8.61
C ALA A 92 25.11 -9.56 8.85
N ALA A 93 25.45 -10.59 8.07
CA ALA A 93 26.77 -11.20 8.13
C ALA A 93 27.88 -10.23 7.67
N GLY A 94 27.65 -9.49 6.59
CA GLY A 94 28.56 -8.47 6.09
C GLY A 94 28.81 -7.34 7.11
N LEU A 95 27.74 -6.85 7.74
CA LEU A 95 27.85 -5.85 8.82
C LEU A 95 28.67 -6.36 10.00
N ARG A 96 28.45 -7.59 10.44
CA ARG A 96 29.25 -8.22 11.53
C ARG A 96 30.72 -8.34 11.13
N ALA A 97 31.00 -8.82 9.94
CA ALA A 97 32.36 -8.94 9.42
C ALA A 97 33.07 -7.57 9.33
N GLY A 98 32.32 -6.50 9.05
CA GLY A 98 32.80 -5.12 9.05
C GLY A 98 32.90 -4.47 10.44
N GLY A 99 32.58 -5.18 11.51
CA GLY A 99 32.61 -4.66 12.90
C GLY A 99 31.41 -3.79 13.28
N HIS A 100 30.33 -3.78 12.47
CA HIS A 100 29.12 -2.99 12.70
C HIS A 100 28.02 -3.79 13.41
N GLU A 101 28.36 -4.39 14.55
CA GLU A 101 27.48 -5.29 15.30
C GLU A 101 26.12 -4.67 15.70
N GLN A 102 26.10 -3.37 16.01
CA GLN A 102 24.84 -2.70 16.35
C GLN A 102 23.90 -2.62 15.14
N LEU A 103 24.43 -2.30 13.97
CA LEU A 103 23.63 -2.24 12.72
C LEU A 103 23.12 -3.64 12.34
N ALA A 104 23.97 -4.66 12.49
CA ALA A 104 23.56 -6.04 12.26
C ALA A 104 22.38 -6.45 13.15
N ARG A 105 22.42 -6.08 14.44
CA ARG A 105 21.28 -6.34 15.36
C ARG A 105 20.02 -5.59 14.99
N GLU A 106 20.12 -4.35 14.50
CA GLU A 106 18.94 -3.62 14.01
C GLU A 106 18.36 -4.25 12.74
N LEU A 107 19.22 -4.73 11.85
CA LEU A 107 18.79 -5.46 10.67
C LEU A 107 18.09 -6.78 11.06
N ASP A 108 18.67 -7.57 11.98
CA ASP A 108 18.01 -8.78 12.50
C ASP A 108 16.64 -8.47 13.15
N ARG A 109 16.51 -7.32 13.83
CA ARG A 109 15.23 -6.89 14.41
C ARG A 109 14.22 -6.56 13.34
N SER A 110 14.65 -5.85 12.29
CA SER A 110 13.75 -5.48 11.17
C SER A 110 13.25 -6.70 10.40
N TRP A 111 13.94 -7.83 10.45
CA TRP A 111 13.43 -9.09 9.91
C TRP A 111 12.06 -9.47 10.50
N GLY A 112 11.87 -9.23 11.80
CA GLY A 112 10.59 -9.48 12.47
C GLY A 112 9.41 -8.69 11.88
N ASP A 113 9.65 -7.57 11.19
CA ASP A 113 8.59 -6.83 10.50
C ASP A 113 8.08 -7.60 9.28
N TYR A 114 8.97 -8.24 8.52
CA TYR A 114 8.60 -9.09 7.39
C TYR A 114 7.85 -10.35 7.83
N GLU A 115 8.29 -10.97 8.92
CA GLU A 115 7.60 -12.14 9.47
C GLU A 115 6.19 -11.78 9.92
N ARG A 116 6.01 -10.68 10.63
CA ARG A 116 4.68 -10.18 11.03
C ARG A 116 3.81 -9.83 9.84
N ALA A 117 4.36 -9.18 8.82
CA ALA A 117 3.62 -8.87 7.60
C ALA A 117 3.14 -10.14 6.88
N LEU A 118 3.99 -11.16 6.79
CA LEU A 118 3.62 -12.44 6.19
C LEU A 118 2.54 -13.17 7.00
N GLU A 119 2.63 -13.14 8.33
CA GLU A 119 1.60 -13.67 9.22
C GLU A 119 0.26 -12.93 9.07
N SER A 120 0.30 -11.58 9.04
CA SER A 120 -0.89 -10.75 8.81
C SER A 120 -1.55 -11.06 7.46
N MET A 121 -0.76 -11.21 6.39
CA MET A 121 -1.26 -11.60 5.06
C MET A 121 -1.94 -12.98 5.07
N ARG A 122 -1.31 -13.97 5.71
CA ARG A 122 -1.85 -15.32 5.86
C ARG A 122 -3.14 -15.35 6.69
N ALA A 123 -3.18 -14.59 7.79
CA ALA A 123 -4.37 -14.48 8.64
C ALA A 123 -5.57 -13.87 7.90
N ARG A 124 -5.31 -13.03 6.89
CA ARG A 124 -6.32 -12.42 6.00
C ARG A 124 -6.70 -13.33 4.83
N GLY A 125 -6.16 -14.53 4.73
CA GLY A 125 -6.42 -15.46 3.63
C GLY A 125 -5.97 -14.96 2.27
N GLY A 126 -4.99 -14.05 2.22
CA GLY A 126 -4.53 -13.41 0.99
C GLY A 126 -5.41 -12.27 0.46
N GLU A 127 -6.55 -12.02 1.10
CA GLU A 127 -7.55 -11.02 0.69
C GLU A 127 -7.12 -9.58 1.03
N MET A 128 -6.01 -9.13 0.45
CA MET A 128 -5.42 -7.83 0.71
C MET A 128 -6.38 -6.69 0.34
N LEU A 129 -6.89 -6.71 -0.88
CA LEU A 129 -7.79 -5.67 -1.36
C LEU A 129 -9.14 -5.70 -0.63
N GLY A 130 -9.68 -6.88 -0.35
CA GLY A 130 -10.89 -7.05 0.45
C GLY A 130 -10.75 -6.49 1.86
N SER A 131 -9.57 -6.64 2.47
CA SER A 131 -9.26 -6.04 3.76
C SER A 131 -9.21 -4.51 3.70
N LEU A 132 -8.59 -3.94 2.67
CA LEU A 132 -8.53 -2.49 2.44
C LEU A 132 -9.90 -1.88 2.10
N ALA A 133 -10.80 -2.66 1.47
CA ALA A 133 -12.11 -2.19 1.02
C ALA A 133 -12.95 -1.53 2.11
N ARG A 134 -12.87 -2.02 3.35
CA ARG A 134 -13.58 -1.47 4.51
C ARG A 134 -13.17 -0.04 4.85
N HIS A 135 -11.97 0.36 4.44
CA HIS A 135 -11.33 1.63 4.77
C HIS A 135 -11.13 2.53 3.54
N ALA A 136 -11.47 2.01 2.33
CA ALA A 136 -11.27 2.68 1.03
C ALA A 136 -12.35 3.73 0.77
N GLN A 137 -12.22 4.89 1.40
CA GLN A 137 -13.18 6.00 1.30
C GLN A 137 -12.92 6.89 0.08
N TRP A 138 -11.70 6.96 -0.40
CA TRP A 138 -11.28 7.83 -1.49
C TRP A 138 -10.64 7.03 -2.63
N THR A 139 -10.76 7.57 -3.84
CA THR A 139 -10.05 7.08 -5.03
C THR A 139 -9.10 8.14 -5.60
N SER A 140 -8.50 7.85 -6.75
CA SER A 140 -7.62 8.76 -7.48
C SER A 140 -7.81 8.59 -9.00
N SER A 141 -7.00 9.28 -9.82
CA SER A 141 -6.92 9.03 -11.26
C SER A 141 -6.51 7.59 -11.56
N ALA A 142 -6.97 7.04 -12.68
CA ALA A 142 -6.85 5.61 -12.98
C ALA A 142 -5.43 5.05 -12.85
N THR A 143 -4.45 5.77 -13.41
CA THR A 143 -3.02 5.40 -13.39
C THR A 143 -2.17 6.35 -12.57
N HIS A 144 -2.78 7.09 -11.64
CA HIS A 144 -2.13 8.13 -10.84
C HIS A 144 -1.50 9.25 -11.69
N ALA A 145 -2.08 9.53 -12.86
CA ALA A 145 -1.58 10.59 -13.73
C ALA A 145 -1.75 11.97 -13.07
N ILE A 146 -0.72 12.81 -13.14
CA ILE A 146 -0.74 14.20 -12.69
C ILE A 146 -1.62 14.98 -13.66
N LEU A 147 -2.89 15.21 -13.27
CA LEU A 147 -3.93 15.71 -14.17
C LEU A 147 -3.58 17.04 -14.89
N PRO A 148 -2.95 18.03 -14.22
CA PRO A 148 -2.55 19.27 -14.87
C PRO A 148 -1.48 19.12 -15.96
N LEU A 149 -0.76 18.00 -15.99
CA LEU A 149 0.27 17.73 -17.01
C LEU A 149 -0.25 16.99 -18.25
N LEU A 150 -1.53 16.58 -18.23
CA LEU A 150 -2.14 15.92 -19.38
C LEU A 150 -2.41 16.91 -20.49
N ALA A 151 -2.04 16.54 -21.71
CA ALA A 151 -2.10 17.43 -22.88
C ALA A 151 -3.52 17.79 -23.33
N THR A 152 -4.55 17.04 -22.90
CA THR A 152 -5.93 17.22 -23.39
C THR A 152 -6.96 17.01 -22.29
N ASP A 153 -8.08 17.74 -22.36
CA ASP A 153 -9.24 17.53 -21.48
C ASP A 153 -9.81 16.11 -21.59
N VAL A 154 -9.70 15.49 -22.75
CA VAL A 154 -10.14 14.10 -22.96
C VAL A 154 -9.30 13.15 -22.13
N GLY A 155 -7.98 13.35 -22.07
CA GLY A 155 -7.08 12.59 -21.20
C GLY A 155 -7.43 12.75 -19.73
N VAL A 156 -7.69 13.98 -19.27
CA VAL A 156 -8.12 14.25 -17.89
C VAL A 156 -9.43 13.51 -17.58
N ARG A 157 -10.44 13.64 -18.44
CA ARG A 157 -11.74 12.95 -18.26
C ARG A 157 -11.58 11.44 -18.24
N LEU A 158 -10.75 10.87 -19.10
CA LEU A 158 -10.48 9.43 -19.13
C LEU A 158 -9.90 8.97 -17.78
N GLN A 159 -8.89 9.65 -17.28
CA GLN A 159 -8.25 9.33 -15.99
C GLN A 159 -9.24 9.40 -14.82
N VAL A 160 -10.03 10.45 -14.75
CA VAL A 160 -10.99 10.66 -13.66
C VAL A 160 -12.13 9.65 -13.73
N HIS A 161 -12.77 9.49 -14.92
CA HIS A 161 -13.92 8.59 -15.07
C HIS A 161 -13.52 7.13 -14.88
N SER A 162 -12.38 6.71 -15.43
CA SER A 162 -11.88 5.34 -15.24
C SER A 162 -11.51 5.06 -13.80
N GLY A 163 -10.90 6.04 -13.09
CA GLY A 163 -10.59 5.91 -11.67
C GLY A 163 -11.85 5.72 -10.82
N ILE A 164 -12.86 6.56 -11.04
CA ILE A 164 -14.15 6.45 -10.34
C ILE A 164 -14.86 5.14 -10.66
N ALA A 165 -14.89 4.74 -11.93
CA ALA A 165 -15.54 3.50 -12.36
C ALA A 165 -14.83 2.26 -11.75
N ALA A 166 -13.51 2.24 -11.75
CA ALA A 166 -12.73 1.18 -11.15
C ALA A 166 -12.99 1.05 -9.64
N HIS A 167 -13.09 2.16 -8.94
CA HIS A 167 -13.38 2.17 -7.49
C HIS A 167 -14.80 1.68 -7.20
N ARG A 168 -15.80 2.17 -7.95
CA ARG A 168 -17.19 1.72 -7.78
C ARG A 168 -17.37 0.23 -8.04
N ARG A 169 -16.73 -0.29 -9.08
CA ARG A 169 -16.77 -1.73 -9.40
C ARG A 169 -16.27 -2.59 -8.24
N ARG A 170 -15.25 -2.11 -7.51
CA ARG A 170 -14.61 -2.86 -6.41
C ARG A 170 -15.30 -2.66 -5.08
N PHE A 171 -15.69 -1.42 -4.78
CA PHE A 171 -16.10 -1.01 -3.43
C PHE A 171 -17.56 -0.56 -3.34
N GLY A 172 -18.31 -0.66 -4.43
CA GLY A 172 -19.75 -0.41 -4.48
C GLY A 172 -20.18 0.74 -5.35
N GLU A 173 -21.22 0.51 -6.14
CA GLU A 173 -21.79 1.47 -7.13
C GLU A 173 -22.31 2.77 -6.47
N HIS A 174 -22.70 2.71 -5.21
CA HIS A 174 -23.23 3.85 -4.45
C HIS A 174 -22.15 4.71 -3.78
N TRP A 175 -20.87 4.39 -4.01
CA TRP A 175 -19.77 5.17 -3.45
C TRP A 175 -19.87 6.67 -3.79
N ARG A 176 -19.66 7.52 -2.78
CA ARG A 176 -19.73 8.99 -2.84
C ARG A 176 -18.58 9.64 -2.08
N GLY A 177 -17.46 8.93 -1.93
CA GLY A 177 -16.29 9.41 -1.22
C GLY A 177 -15.48 10.46 -1.97
N GLY A 178 -14.29 10.74 -1.45
CA GLY A 178 -13.39 11.76 -1.98
C GLY A 178 -12.56 11.27 -3.18
N PHE A 179 -11.95 12.23 -3.87
CA PHE A 179 -11.02 11.98 -4.96
C PHE A 179 -9.69 12.66 -4.64
N TRP A 180 -8.62 11.89 -4.59
CA TRP A 180 -7.26 12.39 -4.40
C TRP A 180 -6.68 12.85 -5.73
N LEU A 181 -6.22 14.09 -5.80
CA LEU A 181 -5.48 14.59 -6.96
C LEU A 181 -4.03 14.15 -6.83
N PRO A 182 -3.49 13.39 -7.81
CA PRO A 182 -2.09 12.99 -7.78
C PRO A 182 -1.15 14.18 -7.68
N GLU A 183 -0.19 14.09 -6.78
CA GLU A 183 0.88 15.09 -6.57
C GLU A 183 0.35 16.51 -6.29
N CYS A 184 -0.75 16.64 -5.53
CA CYS A 184 -1.33 17.92 -5.11
C CYS A 184 -0.58 18.53 -3.91
#